data_ecd4b49feda84b82d51fef4221bfca6a
#
_entry.id   ecd4b49feda84b82d51fef4221bfca6a
#
_cell.length_a   1.000
_cell.length_b   1.000
_cell.length_c   1.000
_cell.angle_alpha   90.00
_cell.angle_beta   90.00
_cell.angle_gamma   90.00
#
_symmetry.space_group_name_H-M   'P 1'
#
loop_
_entity.id
_entity.type
_entity.pdbx_description
1 polymer ?
#
loop_
_entity_poly.entity_id
_entity_poly.type
_entity_poly.pdbx_seq_one_letter_code
_entity_poly.pdbx_strand_id
1 'polypeptide(L)'
;MAVCLLLPGNADRLAEEVLLRDSRWVVPGLLFWEFSNVLAGHLRRDLMRLKDAVAYASEAEAILERAPFCPIRERIFELSLNSGCSAYDCEFVALAELLDVPLVTADPGVLQTFPGLALSPSAYLDKWPAL
;
A
#
# COMPACT_ATOMS: atom_id res chain seq x y z
N MET A 1 1.74 7.47 -11.59
CA MET A 1 1.25 6.17 -11.06
C MET A 1 2.26 5.63 -10.07
N ALA A 2 1.81 5.06 -9.00
CA ALA A 2 2.65 4.37 -8.02
C ALA A 2 1.86 3.24 -7.37
N VAL A 3 2.56 2.23 -6.86
CA VAL A 3 1.96 1.19 -6.02
C VAL A 3 1.97 1.66 -4.58
N CYS A 4 0.86 1.48 -3.90
CA CYS A 4 0.68 1.95 -2.53
C CYS A 4 0.61 0.78 -1.54
N LEU A 5 1.49 0.81 -0.55
CA LEU A 5 1.45 -0.06 0.64
C LEU A 5 1.17 0.80 1.89
N LEU A 6 0.27 1.74 1.76
CA LEU A 6 -0.22 2.56 2.86
C LEU A 6 -1.67 2.20 3.12
N LEU A 7 -2.00 1.89 4.38
CA LEU A 7 -3.38 1.62 4.75
C LEU A 7 -4.14 2.95 4.89
N PRO A 8 -5.25 3.14 4.15
CA PRO A 8 -6.12 4.30 4.33
C PRO A 8 -6.63 4.38 5.78
N GLY A 9 -6.80 5.59 6.30
CA GLY A 9 -7.27 5.80 7.67
C GLY A 9 -6.19 5.77 8.75
N ASN A 10 -4.94 5.54 8.40
CA ASN A 10 -3.82 5.86 9.27
C ASN A 10 -3.77 7.39 9.41
N ALA A 11 -3.73 7.89 10.64
CA ALA A 11 -3.72 9.32 10.94
C ALA A 11 -2.40 10.03 10.53
N ASP A 12 -1.68 9.48 9.58
CA ASP A 12 -0.46 10.06 9.07
C ASP A 12 -0.78 11.07 7.97
N ARG A 13 -0.58 12.32 8.29
CA ARG A 13 -0.77 13.45 7.39
C ARG A 13 0.05 13.30 6.09
N LEU A 14 1.24 12.72 6.16
CA LEU A 14 2.07 12.48 4.98
C LEU A 14 1.45 11.46 4.03
N ALA A 15 0.79 10.44 4.55
CA ALA A 15 0.08 9.47 3.73
C ALA A 15 -1.09 10.13 2.96
N GLU A 16 -1.84 11.00 3.62
CA GLU A 16 -2.90 11.78 2.96
C GLU A 16 -2.34 12.69 1.87
N GLU A 17 -1.25 13.40 2.15
CA GLU A 17 -0.60 14.28 1.16
C GLU A 17 -0.11 13.50 -0.06
N VAL A 18 0.45 12.31 0.15
CA VAL A 18 0.89 11.42 -0.93
C VAL A 18 -0.30 11.01 -1.80
N LEU A 19 -1.42 10.59 -1.18
CA LEU A 19 -2.62 10.15 -1.90
C LEU A 19 -3.26 11.30 -2.68
N LEU A 20 -3.14 12.54 -2.22
CA LEU A 20 -3.65 13.72 -2.91
C LEU A 20 -2.73 14.20 -4.05
N ARG A 21 -1.44 13.86 -4.02
CA ARG A 21 -0.44 14.33 -4.98
C ARG A 21 -0.58 13.68 -6.34
N ASP A 22 -0.90 12.40 -6.40
CA ASP A 22 -1.10 11.63 -7.63
C ASP A 22 -2.53 11.08 -7.64
N SER A 23 -3.19 11.14 -8.79
CA SER A 23 -4.55 10.63 -8.95
C SER A 23 -4.60 9.12 -9.18
N ARG A 24 -3.46 8.46 -9.37
CA ARG A 24 -3.40 7.04 -9.72
C ARG A 24 -2.53 6.24 -8.76
N TRP A 25 -3.19 5.66 -7.77
CA TRP A 25 -2.61 4.74 -6.80
C TRP A 25 -3.13 3.34 -7.06
N VAL A 26 -2.23 2.45 -7.49
CA VAL A 26 -2.55 1.06 -7.82
C VAL A 26 -2.18 0.16 -6.65
N VAL A 27 -3.05 -0.77 -6.32
CA VAL A 27 -2.84 -1.71 -5.21
C VAL A 27 -3.19 -3.14 -5.62
N PRO A 28 -2.51 -4.16 -5.08
CA PRO A 28 -3.00 -5.53 -5.16
C PRO A 28 -4.34 -5.64 -4.44
N GLY A 29 -5.22 -6.51 -4.92
CA GLY A 29 -6.51 -6.77 -4.25
C GLY A 29 -6.38 -7.18 -2.79
N LEU A 30 -5.24 -7.75 -2.42
CA LEU A 30 -4.87 -8.10 -1.05
C LEU A 30 -4.98 -6.92 -0.07
N LEU A 31 -4.66 -5.69 -0.50
CA LEU A 31 -4.71 -4.51 0.38
C LEU A 31 -6.10 -4.32 1.00
N PHE A 32 -7.16 -4.54 0.23
CA PHE A 32 -8.53 -4.37 0.72
C PHE A 32 -8.89 -5.38 1.80
N TRP A 33 -8.37 -6.61 1.70
CA TRP A 33 -8.53 -7.62 2.73
C TRP A 33 -7.73 -7.31 3.99
N GLU A 34 -6.50 -6.86 3.85
CA GLU A 34 -5.67 -6.42 4.98
C GLU A 34 -6.32 -5.24 5.71
N PHE A 35 -6.80 -4.26 4.94
CA PHE A 35 -7.49 -3.11 5.51
C PHE A 35 -8.79 -3.51 6.23
N SER A 36 -9.58 -4.39 5.63
CA SER A 36 -10.78 -4.94 6.30
C SER A 36 -10.44 -5.65 7.60
N ASN A 37 -9.32 -6.38 7.64
CA ASN A 37 -8.87 -7.05 8.85
C ASN A 37 -8.46 -6.05 9.95
N VAL A 38 -7.81 -4.96 9.59
CA VAL A 38 -7.49 -3.87 10.53
C VAL A 38 -8.77 -3.25 11.09
N LEU A 39 -9.73 -2.94 10.24
CA LEU A 39 -11.03 -2.38 10.66
C LEU A 39 -11.79 -3.36 11.57
N ALA A 40 -11.81 -4.64 11.22
CA ALA A 40 -12.42 -5.67 12.05
C ALA A 40 -11.77 -5.76 13.44
N GLY A 41 -10.45 -5.61 13.50
CA GLY A 41 -9.73 -5.52 14.78
C GLY A 41 -10.16 -4.32 15.63
N HIS A 42 -10.35 -3.15 15.02
CA HIS A 42 -10.86 -1.97 15.71
C HIS A 42 -12.30 -2.17 16.20
N LEU A 43 -13.15 -2.80 15.39
CA LEU A 43 -14.51 -3.14 15.79
C LEU A 43 -14.55 -4.05 17.01
N ARG A 44 -13.74 -5.12 17.02
CA ARG A 44 -13.67 -6.06 18.14
C ARG A 44 -13.18 -5.42 19.44
N ARG A 45 -12.36 -4.38 19.34
CA ARG A 45 -11.84 -3.61 20.48
C ARG A 45 -12.71 -2.41 20.85
N ASP A 46 -13.86 -2.28 20.23
CA ASP A 46 -14.81 -1.16 20.45
C ASP A 46 -14.18 0.23 20.22
N LEU A 47 -13.28 0.31 19.25
CA LEU A 47 -12.60 1.57 18.89
C LEU A 47 -13.29 2.34 17.77
N MET A 48 -14.27 1.75 17.10
CA MET A 48 -15.08 2.40 16.08
C MET A 48 -16.44 1.74 15.94
N ARG A 49 -17.37 2.44 15.29
CA ARG A 49 -18.70 1.93 15.02
C ARG A 49 -18.74 1.19 13.68
N LEU A 50 -19.66 0.22 13.55
CA LEU A 50 -19.82 -0.56 12.32
C LEU A 50 -20.00 0.34 11.08
N LYS A 51 -20.83 1.37 11.17
CA LYS A 51 -21.08 2.29 10.04
C LYS A 51 -19.80 3.02 9.60
N ASP A 52 -18.92 3.35 10.54
CA ASP A 52 -17.67 4.06 10.25
C ASP A 52 -16.67 3.12 9.58
N ALA A 53 -16.59 1.86 10.02
CA ALA A 53 -15.75 0.86 9.36
C ALA A 53 -16.18 0.60 7.91
N VAL A 54 -17.48 0.48 7.66
CA VAL A 54 -18.03 0.33 6.31
C VAL A 54 -17.70 1.55 5.44
N ALA A 55 -17.85 2.76 6.00
CA ALA A 55 -17.52 4.00 5.29
C ALA A 55 -16.04 4.08 4.92
N TYR A 56 -15.12 3.72 5.83
CA TYR A 56 -13.69 3.69 5.56
C TYR A 56 -13.31 2.68 4.49
N ALA A 57 -13.90 1.47 4.53
CA ALA A 57 -13.67 0.46 3.51
C ALA A 57 -14.11 0.93 2.12
N SER A 58 -15.29 1.56 2.04
CA SER A 58 -15.82 2.10 0.78
C SER A 58 -14.98 3.26 0.25
N GLU A 59 -14.48 4.13 1.14
CA GLU A 59 -13.60 5.24 0.76
C GLU A 59 -12.27 4.73 0.18
N ALA A 60 -11.69 3.70 0.79
CA ALA A 60 -10.47 3.08 0.27
C ALA A 60 -10.67 2.52 -1.14
N GLU A 61 -11.79 1.83 -1.37
CA GLU A 61 -12.13 1.29 -2.71
C GLU A 61 -12.39 2.40 -3.73
N ALA A 62 -12.84 3.57 -3.31
CA ALA A 62 -13.05 4.72 -4.19
C ALA A 62 -11.74 5.43 -4.57
N ILE A 63 -10.75 5.47 -3.67
CA ILE A 63 -9.49 6.18 -3.85
C ILE A 63 -8.44 5.32 -4.56
N LEU A 64 -8.37 4.03 -4.21
CA LEU A 64 -7.33 3.12 -4.65
C LEU A 64 -7.80 2.28 -5.84
N GLU A 65 -6.98 2.25 -6.90
CA GLU A 65 -7.24 1.44 -8.08
C GLU A 65 -6.72 0.02 -7.86
N ARG A 66 -7.61 -0.96 -7.92
CA ARG A 66 -7.21 -2.37 -7.86
C ARG A 66 -6.46 -2.75 -9.14
N ALA A 67 -5.28 -3.38 -9.00
CA ALA A 67 -4.54 -3.88 -10.14
C ALA A 67 -5.40 -4.89 -10.94
N PRO A 68 -5.45 -4.78 -12.28
CA PRO A 68 -6.27 -5.67 -13.11
C PRO A 68 -5.70 -7.08 -13.26
N PHE A 69 -4.49 -7.31 -12.77
CA PHE A 69 -3.80 -8.60 -12.82
C PHE A 69 -2.96 -8.80 -11.55
N CYS A 70 -2.63 -10.05 -11.26
CA CYS A 70 -1.73 -10.41 -10.17
C CYS A 70 -0.31 -10.58 -10.71
N PRO A 71 0.72 -10.20 -9.95
CA PRO A 71 2.10 -10.57 -10.28
C PRO A 71 2.27 -12.08 -10.37
N ILE A 72 3.26 -12.51 -11.14
CA ILE A 72 3.58 -13.92 -11.31
C ILE A 72 4.04 -14.49 -9.96
N ARG A 73 3.43 -15.59 -9.53
CA ARG A 73 3.69 -16.21 -8.22
C ARG A 73 5.16 -16.61 -8.04
N GLU A 74 5.78 -17.10 -9.10
CA GLU A 74 7.21 -17.43 -9.08
C GLU A 74 8.06 -16.22 -8.67
N ARG A 75 7.76 -15.04 -9.22
CA ARG A 75 8.49 -13.81 -8.86
C ARG A 75 8.28 -13.43 -7.40
N ILE A 76 7.07 -13.57 -6.89
CA ILE A 76 6.76 -13.33 -5.47
C ILE A 76 7.61 -14.25 -4.57
N PHE A 77 7.70 -15.52 -4.92
CA PHE A 77 8.49 -16.49 -4.15
C PHE A 77 10.00 -16.23 -4.24
N GLU A 78 10.51 -15.86 -5.41
CA GLU A 78 11.90 -15.44 -5.56
C GLU A 78 12.23 -14.25 -4.68
N LEU A 79 11.40 -13.22 -4.72
CA LEU A 79 11.56 -12.02 -3.90
C LEU A 79 11.55 -12.36 -2.40
N SER A 80 10.62 -13.19 -1.97
CA SER A 80 10.52 -13.62 -0.58
C SER A 80 11.73 -14.43 -0.14
N LEU A 81 12.17 -15.37 -0.98
CA LEU A 81 13.33 -16.21 -0.70
C LEU A 81 14.61 -15.37 -0.55
N ASN A 82 14.83 -14.41 -1.44
CA ASN A 82 16.05 -13.61 -1.49
C ASN A 82 16.07 -12.47 -0.46
N SER A 83 14.91 -11.98 -0.05
CA SER A 83 14.81 -10.81 0.84
C SER A 83 14.48 -11.15 2.29
N GLY A 84 13.83 -12.29 2.52
CA GLY A 84 13.23 -12.62 3.81
C GLY A 84 11.93 -11.89 4.12
N CYS A 85 11.42 -11.06 3.21
CA CYS A 85 10.12 -10.41 3.34
C CYS A 85 8.99 -11.42 3.12
N SER A 86 7.82 -11.15 3.70
CA SER A 86 6.64 -12.01 3.52
C SER A 86 6.17 -12.03 2.06
N ALA A 87 5.46 -13.09 1.67
CA ALA A 87 4.82 -13.13 0.36
C ALA A 87 3.81 -12.00 0.18
N TYR A 88 3.17 -11.54 1.26
CA TYR A 88 2.27 -10.39 1.23
C TYR A 88 3.00 -9.11 0.81
N ASP A 89 4.12 -8.77 1.46
CA ASP A 89 4.94 -7.62 1.08
C ASP A 89 5.47 -7.75 -0.34
N CYS A 90 5.89 -8.95 -0.73
CA CYS A 90 6.43 -9.22 -2.05
C CYS A 90 5.39 -9.12 -3.18
N GLU A 91 4.09 -9.24 -2.90
CA GLU A 91 3.05 -8.93 -3.89
C GLU A 91 3.08 -7.45 -4.30
N PHE A 92 3.27 -6.55 -3.34
CA PHE A 92 3.39 -5.11 -3.61
C PHE A 92 4.68 -4.80 -4.37
N VAL A 93 5.79 -5.40 -3.96
CA VAL A 93 7.10 -5.23 -4.62
C VAL A 93 7.04 -5.73 -6.07
N ALA A 94 6.51 -6.93 -6.29
CA ALA A 94 6.40 -7.52 -7.62
C ALA A 94 5.47 -6.70 -8.53
N LEU A 95 4.38 -6.15 -8.00
CA LEU A 95 3.49 -5.27 -8.76
C LEU A 95 4.19 -3.99 -9.18
N ALA A 96 4.95 -3.37 -8.28
CA ALA A 96 5.70 -2.15 -8.57
C ALA A 96 6.78 -2.40 -9.65
N GLU A 97 7.49 -3.53 -9.57
CA GLU A 97 8.43 -3.94 -10.61
C GLU A 97 7.74 -4.13 -11.96
N LEU A 98 6.63 -4.83 -11.98
CA LEU A 98 5.88 -5.14 -13.20
C LEU A 98 5.34 -3.89 -13.90
N LEU A 99 4.91 -2.90 -13.13
CA LEU A 99 4.42 -1.62 -13.64
C LEU A 99 5.51 -0.60 -13.89
N ASP A 100 6.74 -0.88 -13.46
CA ASP A 100 7.89 0.04 -13.51
C ASP A 100 7.56 1.39 -12.85
N VAL A 101 7.03 1.31 -11.64
CA VAL A 101 6.65 2.49 -10.84
C VAL A 101 7.17 2.34 -9.40
N PRO A 102 7.32 3.43 -8.65
CA PRO A 102 7.75 3.34 -7.26
C PRO A 102 6.69 2.67 -6.37
N LEU A 103 7.17 2.02 -5.32
CA LEU A 103 6.38 1.51 -4.21
C LEU A 103 6.46 2.50 -3.06
N VAL A 104 5.34 3.10 -2.68
CA VAL A 104 5.28 4.01 -1.52
C VAL A 104 4.82 3.25 -0.29
N THR A 105 5.65 3.24 0.74
CA THR A 105 5.39 2.50 1.97
C THR A 105 5.99 3.20 3.18
N ALA A 106 5.39 2.99 4.34
CA ALA A 106 5.94 3.38 5.64
C ALA A 106 6.66 2.22 6.35
N ASP A 107 6.65 1.01 5.78
CA ASP A 107 7.27 -0.17 6.39
C ASP A 107 8.81 -0.08 6.33
N PRO A 108 9.49 -0.01 7.49
CA PRO A 108 10.96 0.12 7.52
C PRO A 108 11.67 -1.09 6.92
N GLY A 109 11.13 -2.28 7.05
CA GLY A 109 11.71 -3.51 6.51
C GLY A 109 11.71 -3.51 4.98
N VAL A 110 10.60 -3.09 4.38
CA VAL A 110 10.48 -2.96 2.91
C VAL A 110 11.39 -1.86 2.39
N LEU A 111 11.42 -0.71 3.05
CA LEU A 111 12.29 0.42 2.69
C LEU A 111 13.77 0.04 2.72
N GLN A 112 14.19 -0.69 3.74
CA GLN A 112 15.57 -1.13 3.90
C GLN A 112 15.96 -2.20 2.88
N THR A 113 15.03 -3.11 2.56
CA THR A 113 15.30 -4.27 1.68
C THR A 113 15.28 -3.90 0.21
N PHE A 114 14.42 -2.95 -0.18
CA PHE A 114 14.20 -2.55 -1.57
C PHE A 114 14.45 -1.05 -1.81
N PRO A 115 15.64 -0.51 -1.47
CA PRO A 115 15.88 0.94 -1.49
C PRO A 115 15.81 1.57 -2.89
N GLY A 116 15.98 0.78 -3.94
CA GLY A 116 15.88 1.26 -5.34
C GLY A 116 14.45 1.35 -5.86
N LEU A 117 13.49 0.72 -5.18
CA LEU A 117 12.09 0.63 -5.60
C LEU A 117 11.15 1.31 -4.60
N ALA A 118 11.38 1.07 -3.30
CA ALA A 118 10.52 1.56 -2.24
C ALA A 118 10.92 2.96 -1.79
N LEU A 119 9.93 3.83 -1.62
CA LEU A 119 10.06 5.19 -1.12
C LEU A 119 9.15 5.40 0.08
N SER A 120 9.64 6.10 1.09
CA SER A 120 8.77 6.60 2.16
C SER A 120 7.84 7.69 1.63
N PRO A 121 6.72 7.98 2.32
CA PRO A 121 5.85 9.09 1.94
C PRO A 121 6.58 10.43 1.80
N SER A 122 7.48 10.76 2.73
CA SER A 122 8.27 12.00 2.65
C SER A 122 9.21 12.01 1.45
N ALA A 123 9.93 10.90 1.20
CA ALA A 123 10.83 10.79 0.05
C ALA A 123 10.08 10.90 -1.28
N TYR A 124 8.87 10.33 -1.35
CA TYR A 124 8.01 10.48 -2.53
C TYR A 124 7.62 11.96 -2.76
N LEU A 125 7.18 12.66 -1.72
CA LEU A 125 6.78 14.06 -1.81
C LEU A 125 7.94 14.97 -2.19
N ASP A 126 9.15 14.69 -1.70
CA ASP A 126 10.36 15.43 -2.05
C ASP A 126 10.75 15.23 -3.52
N LYS A 127 10.59 14.02 -4.03
CA LYS A 127 10.93 13.67 -5.41
C LYS A 127 9.94 14.26 -6.42
N TRP A 128 8.67 14.35 -6.06
CA TRP A 128 7.61 14.94 -6.89
C TRP A 128 6.88 16.06 -6.13
N PRO A 129 7.51 17.25 -6.03
CA PRO A 129 6.89 18.37 -5.33
C PRO A 129 5.62 18.84 -6.04
N ALA A 130 4.76 19.56 -5.32
CA ALA A 130 3.58 20.20 -5.90
C ALA A 130 4.01 21.24 -6.96
N LEU A 131 3.29 21.25 -8.04
CA LEU A 131 3.46 22.27 -9.08
C LEU A 131 3.02 23.66 -8.60
#